data_c5f8468bfdbc20817775e48058ba0f54
#
_entry.id   c5f8468bfdbc20817775e48058ba0f54
#
_cell.length_a   1.000
_cell.length_b   1.000
_cell.length_c   1.000
_cell.angle_alpha   90.00
_cell.angle_beta   90.00
_cell.angle_gamma   90.00
#
_symmetry.space_group_name_H-M   'P 1'
#
loop_
_entity.id
_entity.type
_entity.pdbx_description
1 polymer ?
#
loop_
_entity_poly.entity_id
_entity_poly.type
_entity_poly.pdbx_seq_one_letter_code
_entity_poly.pdbx_strand_id
1 'polypeptide(L)'
;MTKKSNVPAIRFKDFTDTWEQRELGECFSERVESMPDGELISVTINDGIKKFSELGRHDNSNDDKSKYKKVCIGDIAYNSMRMWQGASGYSPYEGIVSPAYTVLSPNSNIYSKCVAYQFKLPQTIHIFQINSQGITSDNWNLKYPALSKIKINVSRSLEEQRLIAEFFTHLDRLITLHQRKLEKLKNIKKSCLEKMFV
;
A
#
# COMPACT_ATOMS: atom_id res chain seq x y z
N MET A 1 -7.20 27.63 18.00
CA MET A 1 -7.01 26.40 17.20
C MET A 1 -7.15 26.76 15.75
N THR A 2 -6.05 26.87 15.01
CA THR A 2 -6.07 27.14 13.57
C THR A 2 -6.70 25.93 12.85
N LYS A 3 -7.83 26.16 12.15
CA LYS A 3 -8.39 25.15 11.24
C LYS A 3 -7.29 24.72 10.29
N LYS A 4 -6.83 23.47 10.36
CA LYS A 4 -5.95 22.91 9.34
C LYS A 4 -6.66 23.05 8.00
N SER A 5 -6.04 23.80 7.10
CA SER A 5 -6.55 23.95 5.72
C SER A 5 -6.57 22.56 5.06
N ASN A 6 -7.71 22.16 4.51
CA ASN A 6 -7.84 20.94 3.70
C ASN A 6 -7.31 21.16 2.27
N VAL A 7 -6.40 22.11 2.09
CA VAL A 7 -5.73 22.39 0.82
C VAL A 7 -4.28 21.96 0.96
N PRO A 8 -3.77 21.07 0.08
CA PRO A 8 -2.36 20.71 0.07
C PRO A 8 -1.45 21.91 -0.22
N ALA A 9 -0.29 21.97 0.45
CA ALA A 9 0.71 23.04 0.20
C ALA A 9 1.36 22.93 -1.18
N ILE A 10 1.46 21.72 -1.73
CA ILE A 10 1.95 21.45 -3.09
C ILE A 10 0.80 20.82 -3.87
N ARG A 11 0.52 21.34 -5.03
CA ARG A 11 -0.60 20.91 -5.85
C ARG A 11 -0.31 21.08 -7.34
N PHE A 12 -0.91 20.25 -8.17
CA PHE A 12 -0.89 20.44 -9.62
C PHE A 12 -1.65 21.72 -10.00
N LYS A 13 -1.21 22.36 -11.08
CA LYS A 13 -1.89 23.53 -11.64
C LYS A 13 -3.35 23.17 -11.98
N ASP A 14 -4.23 24.14 -11.85
CA ASP A 14 -5.66 24.06 -12.20
C ASP A 14 -6.57 23.35 -11.19
N PHE A 15 -6.02 22.78 -10.10
CA PHE A 15 -6.82 22.25 -9.00
C PHE A 15 -6.85 23.22 -7.83
N THR A 16 -8.01 23.84 -7.58
CA THR A 16 -8.18 24.88 -6.56
C THR A 16 -9.13 24.46 -5.42
N ASP A 17 -9.99 23.47 -5.67
CA ASP A 17 -10.99 23.01 -4.71
C ASP A 17 -10.36 22.43 -3.44
N THR A 18 -11.00 22.66 -2.30
CA THR A 18 -10.58 22.03 -1.04
C THR A 18 -10.80 20.52 -1.09
N TRP A 19 -9.84 19.77 -0.54
CA TRP A 19 -10.03 18.34 -0.32
C TRP A 19 -11.10 18.11 0.73
N GLU A 20 -11.82 17.02 0.61
CA GLU A 20 -12.84 16.62 1.58
C GLU A 20 -12.32 15.56 2.53
N GLN A 21 -12.80 15.63 3.77
CA GLN A 21 -12.57 14.58 4.75
C GLN A 21 -13.64 13.52 4.61
N ARG A 22 -13.24 12.29 4.35
CA ARG A 22 -14.13 11.13 4.18
C ARG A 22 -13.71 9.98 5.05
N GLU A 23 -14.65 9.18 5.51
CA GLU A 23 -14.36 7.90 6.14
C GLU A 23 -13.86 6.89 5.10
N LEU A 24 -12.92 6.02 5.50
CA LEU A 24 -12.41 4.98 4.59
C LEU A 24 -13.52 4.04 4.11
N GLY A 25 -14.57 3.83 4.90
CA GLY A 25 -15.74 3.06 4.48
C GLY A 25 -16.59 3.72 3.40
N GLU A 26 -16.50 5.06 3.23
CA GLU A 26 -17.11 5.76 2.11
C GLU A 26 -16.25 5.66 0.83
N CYS A 27 -14.97 5.39 1.00
CA CYS A 27 -13.99 5.29 -0.09
C CYS A 27 -13.81 3.86 -0.60
N PHE A 28 -13.96 2.87 0.28
CA PHE A 28 -13.69 1.46 0.00
C PHE A 28 -14.72 0.55 0.64
N SER A 29 -14.99 -0.56 -0.03
CA SER A 29 -15.72 -1.70 0.51
C SER A 29 -14.75 -2.85 0.81
N GLU A 30 -15.02 -3.68 1.83
CA GLU A 30 -14.25 -4.91 2.03
C GLU A 30 -14.61 -5.95 0.96
N ARG A 31 -13.61 -6.46 0.24
CA ARG A 31 -13.79 -7.61 -0.63
C ARG A 31 -13.67 -8.89 0.19
N VAL A 32 -14.76 -9.60 0.33
CA VAL A 32 -14.83 -10.88 1.07
C VAL A 32 -14.87 -12.10 0.15
N GLU A 33 -14.91 -11.88 -1.16
CA GLU A 33 -14.94 -12.91 -2.18
C GLU A 33 -13.71 -13.82 -2.06
N SER A 34 -13.92 -15.14 -2.02
CA SER A 34 -12.85 -16.13 -2.03
C SER A 34 -12.54 -16.58 -3.46
N MET A 35 -11.27 -16.89 -3.72
CA MET A 35 -10.81 -17.45 -4.99
C MET A 35 -9.70 -18.47 -4.69
N PRO A 36 -9.97 -19.79 -4.70
CA PRO A 36 -8.97 -20.80 -4.33
C PRO A 36 -7.86 -20.97 -5.37
N ASP A 37 -8.13 -20.69 -6.65
CA ASP A 37 -7.25 -20.99 -7.78
C ASP A 37 -6.53 -19.72 -8.30
N GLY A 38 -6.12 -18.84 -7.43
CA GLY A 38 -5.41 -17.61 -7.79
C GLY A 38 -3.90 -17.69 -7.56
N GLU A 39 -3.14 -16.84 -8.26
CA GLU A 39 -1.72 -16.64 -7.95
C GLU A 39 -1.57 -16.01 -6.56
N LEU A 40 -0.75 -16.63 -5.71
CA LEU A 40 -0.50 -16.10 -4.37
C LEU A 40 0.27 -14.77 -4.45
N ILE A 41 -0.26 -13.76 -3.81
CA ILE A 41 0.40 -12.46 -3.65
C ILE A 41 0.72 -12.18 -2.19
N SER A 42 1.79 -11.46 -1.99
CA SER A 42 2.28 -11.06 -0.67
C SER A 42 2.24 -9.56 -0.50
N VAL A 43 1.87 -9.12 0.69
CA VAL A 43 1.90 -7.70 1.06
C VAL A 43 3.09 -7.47 1.96
N THR A 44 4.00 -6.61 1.54
CA THR A 44 5.20 -6.26 2.28
C THR A 44 5.11 -4.83 2.82
N ILE A 45 5.89 -4.52 3.85
CA ILE A 45 5.93 -3.17 4.43
C ILE A 45 6.56 -2.19 3.44
N ASN A 46 7.68 -2.58 2.82
CA ASN A 46 8.50 -1.68 2.01
C ASN A 46 8.09 -1.65 0.54
N ASP A 47 7.79 -2.82 -0.04
CA ASP A 47 7.56 -2.95 -1.49
C ASP A 47 6.07 -3.01 -1.87
N GLY A 48 5.17 -2.97 -0.88
CA GLY A 48 3.74 -3.12 -1.13
C GLY A 48 3.37 -4.53 -1.58
N ILE A 49 2.60 -4.65 -2.65
CA ILE A 49 2.14 -5.94 -3.18
C ILE A 49 3.12 -6.48 -4.23
N LYS A 50 3.49 -7.75 -4.06
CA LYS A 50 4.28 -8.53 -5.03
C LYS A 50 3.69 -9.92 -5.22
N LYS A 51 3.95 -10.53 -6.36
CA LYS A 51 3.70 -11.95 -6.57
C LYS A 51 4.59 -12.74 -5.62
N PHE A 52 4.03 -13.77 -5.01
CA PHE A 52 4.81 -14.59 -4.06
C PHE A 52 5.99 -15.28 -4.76
N SER A 53 5.79 -15.71 -6.01
CA SER A 53 6.82 -16.30 -6.87
C SER A 53 8.07 -15.41 -7.08
N GLU A 54 7.93 -14.09 -6.96
CA GLU A 54 9.02 -13.12 -7.12
C GLU A 54 9.87 -12.92 -5.85
N LEU A 55 9.41 -13.44 -4.70
CA LEU A 55 10.06 -13.18 -3.41
C LEU A 55 11.22 -14.13 -3.10
N GLY A 56 11.39 -15.22 -3.85
CA GLY A 56 12.43 -16.23 -3.62
C GLY A 56 12.35 -16.89 -2.23
N ARG A 57 11.17 -16.90 -1.61
CA ARG A 57 10.92 -17.49 -0.29
C ARG A 57 10.18 -18.81 -0.45
N HIS A 58 10.39 -19.72 0.53
CA HIS A 58 9.59 -20.95 0.59
C HIS A 58 8.12 -20.62 0.84
N ASP A 59 7.24 -21.28 0.09
CA ASP A 59 5.79 -21.14 0.27
C ASP A 59 5.34 -21.96 1.50
N ASN A 60 5.02 -21.24 2.58
CA ASN A 60 4.44 -21.81 3.79
C ASN A 60 2.92 -21.59 3.84
N SER A 61 2.29 -21.27 2.72
CA SER A 61 0.84 -21.10 2.66
C SER A 61 0.14 -22.45 2.85
N ASN A 62 -1.10 -22.41 3.35
CA ASN A 62 -1.90 -23.62 3.50
C ASN A 62 -2.22 -24.23 2.12
N ASP A 63 -2.19 -25.54 1.99
CA ASP A 63 -2.60 -26.25 0.77
C ASP A 63 -4.08 -26.00 0.45
N ASP A 64 -4.94 -25.96 1.47
CA ASP A 64 -6.33 -25.54 1.33
C ASP A 64 -6.43 -24.03 1.20
N LYS A 65 -6.67 -23.55 -0.01
CA LYS A 65 -6.87 -22.13 -0.34
C LYS A 65 -8.34 -21.72 -0.46
N SER A 66 -9.28 -22.58 -0.09
CA SER A 66 -10.72 -22.30 -0.19
C SER A 66 -11.18 -21.01 0.51
N LYS A 67 -10.46 -20.58 1.56
CA LYS A 67 -10.73 -19.35 2.33
C LYS A 67 -9.85 -18.16 1.92
N TYR A 68 -8.99 -18.32 0.90
CA TYR A 68 -8.15 -17.23 0.45
C TYR A 68 -9.00 -16.19 -0.26
N LYS A 69 -8.74 -14.92 0.04
CA LYS A 69 -9.50 -13.79 -0.48
C LYS A 69 -8.96 -13.39 -1.85
N LYS A 70 -9.87 -13.15 -2.78
CA LYS A 70 -9.57 -12.59 -4.09
C LYS A 70 -9.05 -11.16 -3.95
N VAL A 71 -8.06 -10.82 -4.76
CA VAL A 71 -7.56 -9.46 -4.96
C VAL A 71 -7.66 -9.15 -6.44
N CYS A 72 -8.29 -8.05 -6.78
CA CYS A 72 -8.37 -7.54 -8.14
C CYS A 72 -7.35 -6.43 -8.38
N ILE A 73 -7.03 -6.20 -9.65
CA ILE A 73 -6.25 -5.01 -10.03
C ILE A 73 -7.00 -3.77 -9.56
N GLY A 74 -6.31 -2.90 -8.85
CA GLY A 74 -6.92 -1.69 -8.29
C GLY A 74 -7.32 -1.81 -6.82
N ASP A 75 -7.38 -3.00 -6.26
CA ASP A 75 -7.63 -3.16 -4.83
C ASP A 75 -6.41 -2.71 -3.99
N ILE A 76 -6.66 -2.36 -2.73
CA ILE A 76 -5.62 -2.26 -1.72
C ILE A 76 -5.73 -3.49 -0.82
N ALA A 77 -4.65 -4.26 -0.69
CA ALA A 77 -4.58 -5.30 0.32
C ALA A 77 -3.65 -4.89 1.46
N TYR A 78 -4.01 -5.27 2.69
CA TYR A 78 -3.17 -5.03 3.85
C TYR A 78 -3.20 -6.20 4.83
N ASN A 79 -2.07 -6.39 5.53
CA ASN A 79 -1.99 -7.34 6.63
C ASN A 79 -2.62 -6.72 7.88
N SER A 80 -3.76 -7.24 8.32
CA SER A 80 -4.51 -6.67 9.45
C SER A 80 -3.72 -6.61 10.74
N MET A 81 -2.81 -7.55 10.96
CA MET A 81 -1.95 -7.61 12.16
C MET A 81 -0.71 -6.70 12.06
N ARG A 82 -0.40 -6.19 10.87
CA ARG A 82 0.78 -5.35 10.61
C ARG A 82 0.47 -4.04 9.91
N MET A 83 -0.81 -3.65 9.85
CA MET A 83 -1.23 -2.38 9.27
C MET A 83 -0.63 -1.19 10.02
N TRP A 84 -0.46 -1.31 11.35
CA TRP A 84 0.21 -0.34 12.19
C TRP A 84 1.70 -0.13 11.88
N GLN A 85 2.30 -1.03 11.08
CA GLN A 85 3.65 -0.91 10.52
C GLN A 85 3.62 -0.46 9.04
N GLY A 86 2.44 -0.23 8.48
CA GLY A 86 2.27 0.15 7.08
C GLY A 86 2.30 -1.02 6.08
N ALA A 87 2.06 -2.26 6.54
CA ALA A 87 1.98 -3.44 5.68
C ALA A 87 0.71 -3.42 4.81
N SER A 88 0.72 -2.62 3.78
CA SER A 88 -0.37 -2.41 2.81
C SER A 88 0.17 -2.11 1.42
N GLY A 89 -0.64 -2.24 0.40
CA GLY A 89 -0.27 -1.83 -0.95
C GLY A 89 -1.44 -1.84 -1.94
N TYR A 90 -1.29 -1.07 -3.00
CA TYR A 90 -2.11 -1.14 -4.20
C TYR A 90 -1.75 -2.40 -4.99
N SER A 91 -2.75 -3.13 -5.49
CA SER A 91 -2.51 -4.32 -6.30
C SER A 91 -2.48 -4.00 -7.79
N PRO A 92 -1.33 -4.18 -8.46
CA PRO A 92 -1.25 -4.17 -9.91
C PRO A 92 -1.59 -5.52 -10.53
N TYR A 93 -1.89 -6.54 -9.72
CA TYR A 93 -2.14 -7.92 -10.12
C TYR A 93 -3.52 -8.39 -9.65
N GLU A 94 -4.08 -9.33 -10.37
CA GLU A 94 -5.11 -10.22 -9.86
C GLU A 94 -4.45 -11.41 -9.16
N GLY A 95 -5.04 -11.88 -8.04
CA GLY A 95 -4.49 -13.00 -7.29
C GLY A 95 -5.21 -13.24 -5.98
N ILE A 96 -4.57 -13.95 -5.07
CA ILE A 96 -5.14 -14.31 -3.77
C ILE A 96 -4.22 -13.94 -2.61
N VAL A 97 -4.83 -13.61 -1.48
CA VAL A 97 -4.13 -13.41 -0.18
C VAL A 97 -4.74 -14.29 0.89
N SER A 98 -3.94 -14.63 1.87
CA SER A 98 -4.38 -15.41 3.04
C SER A 98 -5.55 -14.71 3.78
N PRO A 99 -6.40 -15.45 4.50
CA PRO A 99 -7.53 -14.90 5.27
C PRO A 99 -7.16 -13.83 6.30
N ALA A 100 -5.89 -13.80 6.75
CA ALA A 100 -5.37 -12.81 7.68
C ALA A 100 -5.27 -11.40 7.08
N TYR A 101 -5.37 -11.28 5.75
CA TYR A 101 -5.36 -9.99 5.06
C TYR A 101 -6.76 -9.44 4.89
N THR A 102 -6.85 -8.13 4.83
CA THR A 102 -8.06 -7.42 4.43
C THR A 102 -7.83 -6.82 3.04
N VAL A 103 -8.83 -6.97 2.17
CA VAL A 103 -8.81 -6.46 0.81
C VAL A 103 -9.86 -5.36 0.67
N LEU A 104 -9.45 -4.20 0.17
CA LEU A 104 -10.28 -3.02 -0.01
C LEU A 104 -10.52 -2.79 -1.50
N SER A 105 -11.75 -2.89 -1.92
CA SER A 105 -12.20 -2.54 -3.27
C SER A 105 -12.57 -1.06 -3.32
N PRO A 106 -12.01 -0.24 -4.23
CA PRO A 106 -12.32 1.18 -4.29
C PRO A 106 -13.74 1.43 -4.81
N ASN A 107 -14.40 2.44 -4.26
CA ASN A 107 -15.63 2.99 -4.79
C ASN A 107 -15.33 3.88 -6.01
N SER A 108 -16.35 4.18 -6.82
CA SER A 108 -16.21 4.84 -8.13
C SER A 108 -15.46 6.18 -8.14
N ASN A 109 -15.45 6.89 -7.01
CA ASN A 109 -14.81 8.22 -6.89
C ASN A 109 -13.41 8.16 -6.27
N ILE A 110 -12.83 6.98 -6.14
CA ILE A 110 -11.53 6.79 -5.50
C ILE A 110 -10.55 6.12 -6.46
N TYR A 111 -9.42 6.77 -6.65
CA TYR A 111 -8.26 6.15 -7.28
C TYR A 111 -7.36 5.55 -6.20
N SER A 112 -7.55 4.27 -5.95
CA SER A 112 -6.96 3.53 -4.82
C SER A 112 -5.44 3.66 -4.72
N LYS A 113 -4.74 3.78 -5.85
CA LYS A 113 -3.28 3.96 -5.87
C LYS A 113 -2.85 5.27 -5.19
N CYS A 114 -3.63 6.35 -5.31
CA CYS A 114 -3.39 7.60 -4.61
C CYS A 114 -3.53 7.41 -3.09
N VAL A 115 -4.58 6.73 -2.65
CA VAL A 115 -4.81 6.43 -1.23
C VAL A 115 -3.76 5.46 -0.68
N ALA A 116 -3.27 4.51 -1.49
CA ALA A 116 -2.20 3.62 -1.08
C ALA A 116 -0.90 4.37 -0.73
N TYR A 117 -0.56 5.45 -1.44
CA TYR A 117 0.54 6.35 -1.06
C TYR A 117 0.26 7.07 0.26
N GLN A 118 -0.97 7.53 0.45
CA GLN A 118 -1.37 8.18 1.70
C GLN A 118 -1.28 7.23 2.90
N PHE A 119 -1.53 5.94 2.71
CA PHE A 119 -1.39 4.91 3.75
C PHE A 119 0.06 4.74 4.24
N LYS A 120 1.06 5.17 3.47
CA LYS A 120 2.48 5.11 3.83
C LYS A 120 2.96 6.33 4.63
N LEU A 121 2.13 7.36 4.78
CA LEU A 121 2.50 8.55 5.55
C LEU A 121 2.62 8.22 7.05
N PRO A 122 3.66 8.70 7.75
CA PRO A 122 3.83 8.45 9.18
C PRO A 122 2.61 8.80 10.02
N GLN A 123 1.94 9.92 9.71
CA GLN A 123 0.72 10.32 10.40
C GLN A 123 -0.44 9.35 10.17
N THR A 124 -0.57 8.78 8.97
CA THR A 124 -1.61 7.80 8.66
C THR A 124 -1.32 6.47 9.35
N ILE A 125 -0.06 6.03 9.34
CA ILE A 125 0.39 4.84 10.07
C ILE A 125 0.12 4.99 11.57
N HIS A 126 0.37 6.17 12.14
CA HIS A 126 0.04 6.43 13.54
C HIS A 126 -1.47 6.35 13.82
N ILE A 127 -2.31 6.86 12.90
CA ILE A 127 -3.77 6.69 13.01
C ILE A 127 -4.16 5.22 12.96
N PHE A 128 -3.55 4.42 12.11
CA PHE A 128 -3.79 2.97 12.06
C PHE A 128 -3.37 2.30 13.38
N GLN A 129 -2.25 2.71 13.94
CA GLN A 129 -1.76 2.19 15.22
C GLN A 129 -2.75 2.42 16.36
N ILE A 130 -3.23 3.65 16.55
CA ILE A 130 -4.15 3.99 17.65
C ILE A 130 -5.55 3.40 17.47
N ASN A 131 -5.93 2.99 16.25
CA ASN A 131 -7.20 2.31 15.96
C ASN A 131 -7.05 0.78 15.90
N SER A 132 -5.84 0.25 16.04
CA SER A 132 -5.60 -1.20 16.14
C SER A 132 -6.03 -1.72 17.50
N GLN A 133 -6.65 -2.89 17.50
CA GLN A 133 -7.14 -3.55 18.71
C GLN A 133 -6.18 -4.66 19.15
N GLY A 134 -5.95 -4.79 20.43
CA GLY A 134 -5.08 -5.81 21.04
C GLY A 134 -4.45 -5.30 22.31
N ILE A 135 -4.05 -6.21 23.21
CA ILE A 135 -3.42 -5.87 24.50
C ILE A 135 -1.95 -5.50 24.32
N THR A 136 -1.26 -6.21 23.42
CA THR A 136 0.17 -5.99 23.12
C THR A 136 0.34 -5.78 21.62
N SER A 137 1.45 -5.17 21.21
CA SER A 137 1.76 -4.89 19.81
C SER A 137 1.74 -6.14 18.91
N ASP A 138 2.07 -7.31 19.49
CA ASP A 138 2.09 -8.58 18.77
C ASP A 138 0.68 -9.06 18.39
N ASN A 139 -0.34 -8.62 19.17
CA ASN A 139 -1.74 -8.96 18.97
C ASN A 139 -2.55 -7.84 18.32
N TRP A 140 -1.92 -6.71 18.00
CA TRP A 140 -2.63 -5.61 17.36
C TRP A 140 -3.17 -6.01 16.00
N ASN A 141 -4.44 -5.67 15.79
CA ASN A 141 -5.16 -6.02 14.59
C ASN A 141 -6.10 -4.88 14.19
N LEU A 142 -6.00 -4.42 12.96
CA LEU A 142 -6.88 -3.41 12.39
C LEU A 142 -7.77 -4.09 11.33
N LYS A 143 -8.94 -4.55 11.75
CA LYS A 143 -9.95 -5.13 10.85
C LYS A 143 -10.76 -4.04 10.14
N TYR A 144 -11.41 -4.39 9.04
CA TYR A 144 -12.19 -3.47 8.23
C TYR A 144 -13.21 -2.63 9.01
N PRO A 145 -14.01 -3.16 9.99
CA PRO A 145 -14.98 -2.34 10.73
C PRO A 145 -14.35 -1.19 11.53
N ALA A 146 -13.12 -1.35 12.01
CA ALA A 146 -12.39 -0.26 12.68
C ALA A 146 -11.72 0.67 11.66
N LEU A 147 -11.11 0.10 10.61
CA LEU A 147 -10.49 0.87 9.53
C LEU A 147 -11.52 1.74 8.80
N SER A 148 -12.73 1.25 8.54
CA SER A 148 -13.77 1.97 7.79
C SER A 148 -14.18 3.30 8.41
N LYS A 149 -14.02 3.46 9.73
CA LYS A 149 -14.33 4.69 10.49
C LYS A 149 -13.20 5.72 10.50
N ILE A 150 -12.02 5.35 10.02
CA ILE A 150 -10.88 6.26 9.96
C ILE A 150 -11.10 7.28 8.85
N LYS A 151 -10.85 8.55 9.17
CA LYS A 151 -11.02 9.67 8.24
C LYS A 151 -9.72 10.00 7.55
N ILE A 152 -9.79 10.21 6.25
CA ILE A 152 -8.71 10.69 5.41
C ILE A 152 -9.17 11.91 4.61
N ASN A 153 -8.22 12.74 4.19
CA ASN A 153 -8.50 13.82 3.26
C ASN A 153 -8.23 13.35 1.83
N VAL A 154 -9.18 13.52 0.94
CA VAL A 154 -9.07 13.13 -0.46
C VAL A 154 -9.50 14.26 -1.38
N SER A 155 -8.87 14.35 -2.55
CA SER A 155 -9.35 15.23 -3.61
C SER A 155 -10.72 14.76 -4.12
N ARG A 156 -11.62 15.70 -4.42
CA ARG A 156 -12.88 15.42 -5.10
C ARG A 156 -12.67 15.05 -6.57
N SER A 157 -11.57 15.50 -7.16
CA SER A 157 -11.23 15.21 -8.54
C SER A 157 -10.50 13.87 -8.66
N LEU A 158 -11.10 12.92 -9.35
CA LEU A 158 -10.47 11.64 -9.68
C LEU A 158 -9.22 11.85 -10.56
N GLU A 159 -9.21 12.89 -11.39
CA GLU A 159 -8.07 13.26 -12.22
C GLU A 159 -6.90 13.73 -11.36
N GLU A 160 -7.13 14.61 -10.37
CA GLU A 160 -6.08 15.00 -9.44
C GLU A 160 -5.52 13.80 -8.67
N GLN A 161 -6.37 12.89 -8.21
CA GLN A 161 -5.93 11.65 -7.54
C GLN A 161 -5.02 10.82 -8.46
N ARG A 162 -5.35 10.72 -9.77
CA ARG A 162 -4.52 10.00 -10.75
C ARG A 162 -3.18 10.68 -10.95
N LEU A 163 -3.16 11.98 -11.16
CA LEU A 163 -1.92 12.75 -11.35
C LEU A 163 -0.98 12.62 -10.14
N ILE A 164 -1.52 12.67 -8.92
CA ILE A 164 -0.76 12.46 -7.68
C ILE A 164 -0.13 11.05 -7.68
N ALA A 165 -0.92 10.03 -7.98
CA ALA A 165 -0.42 8.66 -7.98
C ALA A 165 0.61 8.39 -9.09
N GLU A 166 0.43 8.98 -10.26
CA GLU A 166 1.39 8.89 -11.36
C GLU A 166 2.70 9.57 -11.02
N PHE A 167 2.64 10.75 -10.42
CA PHE A 167 3.82 11.49 -9.96
C PHE A 167 4.66 10.65 -8.97
N PHE A 168 4.05 10.11 -7.93
CA PHE A 168 4.76 9.26 -6.98
C PHE A 168 5.24 7.95 -7.60
N THR A 169 4.45 7.34 -8.49
CA THR A 169 4.89 6.14 -9.23
C THR A 169 6.13 6.43 -10.08
N HIS A 170 6.19 7.60 -10.70
CA HIS A 170 7.36 8.01 -11.48
C HIS A 170 8.59 8.20 -10.59
N LEU A 171 8.41 8.85 -9.44
CA LEU A 171 9.50 9.00 -8.45
C LEU A 171 10.00 7.64 -7.94
N ASP A 172 9.11 6.71 -7.59
CA ASP A 172 9.50 5.37 -7.16
C ASP A 172 10.30 4.63 -8.22
N ARG A 173 9.89 4.77 -9.48
CA ARG A 173 10.63 4.20 -10.63
C ARG A 173 12.03 4.80 -10.74
N LEU A 174 12.17 6.12 -10.64
CA LEU A 174 13.46 6.80 -10.68
C LEU A 174 14.36 6.35 -9.52
N ILE A 175 13.82 6.31 -8.31
CA ILE A 175 14.55 5.84 -7.11
C ILE A 175 15.06 4.42 -7.35
N THR A 176 14.21 3.51 -7.82
CA THR A 176 14.59 2.12 -8.10
C THR A 176 15.70 2.02 -9.15
N LEU A 177 15.63 2.79 -10.23
CA LEU A 177 16.67 2.83 -11.27
C LEU A 177 17.99 3.33 -10.74
N HIS A 178 17.97 4.40 -9.93
CA HIS A 178 19.20 4.95 -9.34
C HIS A 178 19.81 4.01 -8.30
N GLN A 179 19.00 3.32 -7.51
CA GLN A 179 19.48 2.30 -6.58
C GLN A 179 20.20 1.14 -7.31
N ARG A 180 19.60 0.64 -8.39
CA ARG A 180 20.23 -0.40 -9.23
C ARG A 180 21.55 0.08 -9.84
N LYS A 181 21.61 1.32 -10.32
CA LYS A 181 22.83 1.92 -10.86
C LYS A 181 23.91 2.05 -9.78
N LEU A 182 23.53 2.51 -8.60
CA LEU A 182 24.45 2.63 -7.45
C LEU A 182 25.04 1.27 -7.06
N GLU A 183 24.19 0.23 -6.99
CA GLU A 183 24.65 -1.12 -6.65
C GLU A 183 25.62 -1.68 -7.70
N LYS A 184 25.31 -1.48 -8.98
CA LYS A 184 26.24 -1.85 -10.07
C LYS A 184 27.60 -1.14 -9.96
N LEU A 185 27.62 0.16 -9.64
CA LEU A 185 28.85 0.92 -9.47
C LEU A 185 29.65 0.44 -8.24
N LYS A 186 28.97 0.10 -7.13
CA LYS A 186 29.62 -0.49 -5.96
C LYS A 186 30.30 -1.83 -6.30
N ASN A 187 29.62 -2.68 -7.06
CA ASN A 187 30.15 -3.97 -7.48
C ASN A 187 31.35 -3.81 -8.42
N ILE A 188 31.32 -2.85 -9.38
CA ILE A 188 32.44 -2.52 -10.23
C ILE A 188 33.62 -2.02 -9.38
N LYS A 189 33.39 -1.06 -8.46
CA LYS A 189 34.42 -0.56 -7.56
C LYS A 189 35.08 -1.69 -6.76
N LYS A 190 34.28 -2.59 -6.18
CA LYS A 190 34.77 -3.75 -5.43
C LYS A 190 35.64 -4.65 -6.30
N SER A 191 35.19 -5.02 -7.49
CA SER A 191 35.95 -5.86 -8.43
C SER A 191 37.24 -5.20 -8.89
N CYS A 192 37.25 -3.89 -9.12
CA CYS A 192 38.50 -3.17 -9.48
C CYS A 192 39.49 -3.16 -8.31
N LEU A 193 39.02 -2.90 -7.09
CA LEU A 193 39.90 -2.95 -5.91
C LEU A 193 40.52 -4.33 -5.72
N GLU A 194 39.74 -5.40 -5.84
CA GLU A 194 40.23 -6.78 -5.72
C GLU A 194 41.26 -7.17 -6.80
N LYS A 195 41.22 -6.53 -7.97
CA LYS A 195 42.11 -6.84 -9.10
C LYS A 195 43.30 -5.91 -9.24
N MET A 196 43.25 -4.73 -8.63
CA MET A 196 44.31 -3.73 -8.73
C MET A 196 45.31 -3.81 -7.57
N PHE A 197 44.96 -4.45 -6.47
CA PHE A 197 45.78 -4.64 -5.29
C PHE A 197 45.94 -6.14 -5.04
N VAL A 198 47.04 -6.71 -5.49
CA VAL A 198 47.43 -8.12 -5.32
C VAL A 198 48.30 -8.25 -4.08
#